data_b77d911cd5bfd9876b9f703c5a49ce5d
#
_entry.id   b77d911cd5bfd9876b9f703c5a49ce5d
#
_cell.length_a   1.000
_cell.length_b   1.000
_cell.length_c   1.000
_cell.angle_alpha   90.00
_cell.angle_beta   90.00
_cell.angle_gamma   90.00
#
_symmetry.space_group_name_H-M   'P 1'
#
loop_
_entity.id
_entity.type
_entity.pdbx_description
1 polymer ?
#
loop_
_entity_poly.entity_id
_entity_poly.type
_entity_poly.pdbx_seq_one_letter_code
_entity_poly.pdbx_strand_id
1 'polypeptide(L)'
;MDVKIEPSWKEQLADEFEKPYFKALSAFVHAEYKQHQCFPPAQLVFNAFNLCPFDKVKVVIIGQDPYHDDGQAHGLSFSVNDGVPFPPSLQNIFKEINNDLGTPIPTSGNLTRWAEQGVLLLNATLTVRAHQAASHQRQGWETFTDAAIAKLNAGREGLVFILWGGYARSKAALIDARKHCILQSVHPSPLSANRGGWFGNHHFSQANAYLSSRGLTPINW
;
A
#
# COMPACT_ATOMS: atom_id res chain seq x y z
N MET A 1 -15.90 17.96 -5.99
CA MET A 1 -15.05 17.41 -7.09
C MET A 1 -15.46 15.98 -7.38
N ASP A 2 -15.63 15.60 -8.63
CA ASP A 2 -15.99 14.21 -9.00
C ASP A 2 -14.73 13.38 -9.19
N VAL A 3 -14.28 12.71 -8.11
CA VAL A 3 -13.13 11.82 -8.13
C VAL A 3 -13.59 10.41 -8.48
N LYS A 4 -12.95 9.80 -9.47
CA LYS A 4 -13.24 8.42 -9.89
C LYS A 4 -12.48 7.43 -9.02
N ILE A 5 -13.11 7.00 -7.97
CA ILE A 5 -12.62 6.01 -7.01
C ILE A 5 -13.75 5.04 -6.67
N GLU A 6 -13.42 3.85 -6.17
CA GLU A 6 -14.39 2.82 -5.77
C GLU A 6 -15.43 3.42 -4.81
N PRO A 7 -16.76 3.10 -4.98
CA PRO A 7 -17.85 3.81 -4.30
C PRO A 7 -17.77 3.83 -2.77
N SER A 8 -17.38 2.72 -2.12
CA SER A 8 -17.29 2.69 -0.65
C SER A 8 -16.18 3.60 -0.11
N TRP A 9 -15.07 3.69 -0.81
CA TRP A 9 -14.00 4.65 -0.51
C TRP A 9 -14.40 6.08 -0.82
N LYS A 10 -15.14 6.29 -1.90
CA LYS A 10 -15.65 7.62 -2.26
C LYS A 10 -16.55 8.18 -1.15
N GLU A 11 -17.41 7.35 -0.58
CA GLU A 11 -18.26 7.72 0.54
C GLU A 11 -17.43 8.08 1.78
N GLN A 12 -16.47 7.25 2.14
CA GLN A 12 -15.62 7.46 3.33
C GLN A 12 -14.73 8.71 3.22
N LEU A 13 -14.28 9.04 2.01
CA LEU A 13 -13.32 10.13 1.76
C LEU A 13 -13.97 11.38 1.14
N ALA A 14 -15.30 11.43 1.06
CA ALA A 14 -16.03 12.51 0.38
C ALA A 14 -15.65 13.90 0.91
N ASP A 15 -15.48 14.04 2.21
CA ASP A 15 -15.07 15.28 2.85
C ASP A 15 -13.65 15.73 2.48
N GLU A 16 -12.74 14.78 2.23
CA GLU A 16 -11.36 15.07 1.83
C GLU A 16 -11.30 15.74 0.45
N PHE A 17 -12.14 15.30 -0.49
CA PHE A 17 -12.16 15.84 -1.86
C PHE A 17 -12.54 17.32 -1.95
N GLU A 18 -13.21 17.86 -0.94
CA GLU A 18 -13.62 19.26 -0.89
C GLU A 18 -12.62 20.16 -0.14
N LYS A 19 -11.63 19.58 0.51
CA LYS A 19 -10.62 20.35 1.24
C LYS A 19 -9.64 21.07 0.32
N PRO A 20 -9.15 22.26 0.73
CA PRO A 20 -8.20 23.04 -0.09
C PRO A 20 -6.95 22.26 -0.49
N TYR A 21 -6.38 21.44 0.41
CA TYR A 21 -5.20 20.66 0.10
C TYR A 21 -5.43 19.68 -1.05
N PHE A 22 -6.61 19.04 -1.09
CA PHE A 22 -6.91 18.06 -2.13
C PHE A 22 -7.13 18.74 -3.49
N LYS A 23 -7.77 19.91 -3.49
CA LYS A 23 -7.93 20.70 -4.71
C LYS A 23 -6.58 21.14 -5.27
N ALA A 24 -5.68 21.58 -4.42
CA ALA A 24 -4.30 21.94 -4.80
C ALA A 24 -3.52 20.69 -5.30
N LEU A 25 -3.64 19.55 -4.60
CA LEU A 25 -3.04 18.29 -5.02
C LEU A 25 -3.55 17.85 -6.40
N SER A 26 -4.85 17.92 -6.62
CA SER A 26 -5.47 17.56 -7.90
C SER A 26 -4.93 18.42 -9.04
N ALA A 27 -4.85 19.74 -8.82
CA ALA A 27 -4.28 20.65 -9.81
C ALA A 27 -2.81 20.33 -10.11
N PHE A 28 -2.02 20.05 -9.07
CA PHE A 28 -0.61 19.66 -9.22
C PHE A 28 -0.48 18.36 -10.04
N VAL A 29 -1.22 17.31 -9.69
CA VAL A 29 -1.16 16.01 -10.37
C VAL A 29 -1.57 16.15 -11.84
N HIS A 30 -2.64 16.89 -12.14
CA HIS A 30 -3.06 17.13 -13.52
C HIS A 30 -1.98 17.84 -14.34
N ALA A 31 -1.33 18.86 -13.76
CA ALA A 31 -0.23 19.56 -14.41
C ALA A 31 0.97 18.64 -14.66
N GLU A 32 1.33 17.82 -13.68
CA GLU A 32 2.43 16.86 -13.79
C GLU A 32 2.20 15.84 -14.93
N TYR A 33 1.03 15.22 -14.97
CA TYR A 33 0.70 14.24 -16.02
C TYR A 33 0.60 14.87 -17.41
N LYS A 34 0.26 16.14 -17.48
CA LYS A 34 0.22 16.88 -18.76
C LYS A 34 1.60 17.24 -19.29
N GLN A 35 2.54 17.57 -18.39
CA GLN A 35 3.85 18.12 -18.74
C GLN A 35 4.98 17.10 -18.69
N HIS A 36 4.81 16.02 -17.94
CA HIS A 36 5.83 15.01 -17.68
C HIS A 36 5.25 13.60 -17.79
N GLN A 37 6.14 12.64 -18.03
CA GLN A 37 5.79 11.25 -17.83
C GLN A 37 5.71 10.98 -16.33
N CYS A 38 4.58 10.44 -15.87
CA CYS A 38 4.34 10.12 -14.47
C CYS A 38 3.83 8.68 -14.32
N PHE A 39 4.04 8.11 -13.15
CA PHE A 39 3.59 6.76 -12.80
C PHE A 39 2.75 6.77 -11.52
N PRO A 40 1.84 5.80 -11.37
CA PRO A 40 1.37 4.85 -12.38
C PRO A 40 0.58 5.55 -13.50
N PRO A 41 0.14 4.86 -14.56
CA PRO A 41 -0.81 5.44 -15.53
C PRO A 41 -2.00 6.08 -14.81
N ALA A 42 -2.48 7.22 -15.31
CA ALA A 42 -3.48 8.06 -14.59
C ALA A 42 -4.72 7.29 -14.12
N GLN A 43 -5.20 6.33 -14.92
CA GLN A 43 -6.35 5.49 -14.57
C GLN A 43 -6.07 4.50 -13.43
N LEU A 44 -4.81 4.29 -13.04
CA LEU A 44 -4.40 3.35 -12.00
C LEU A 44 -3.96 4.04 -10.70
N VAL A 45 -4.08 5.36 -10.61
CA VAL A 45 -3.67 6.12 -9.40
C VAL A 45 -4.38 5.63 -8.15
N PHE A 46 -5.67 5.31 -8.25
CA PHE A 46 -6.48 4.78 -7.13
C PHE A 46 -6.66 3.26 -7.15
N ASN A 47 -5.78 2.53 -7.84
CA ASN A 47 -5.94 1.10 -8.05
C ASN A 47 -6.00 0.31 -6.72
N ALA A 48 -5.22 0.70 -5.71
CA ALA A 48 -5.26 0.07 -4.39
C ALA A 48 -6.66 0.11 -3.77
N PHE A 49 -7.36 1.23 -3.90
CA PHE A 49 -8.73 1.40 -3.43
C PHE A 49 -9.74 0.68 -4.32
N ASN A 50 -9.55 0.74 -5.64
CA ASN A 50 -10.47 0.13 -6.59
C ASN A 50 -10.51 -1.39 -6.50
N LEU A 51 -9.37 -2.02 -6.19
CA LEU A 51 -9.27 -3.48 -6.04
C LEU A 51 -9.61 -3.98 -4.64
N CYS A 52 -9.63 -3.10 -3.65
CA CYS A 52 -9.89 -3.46 -2.26
C CYS A 52 -10.88 -2.48 -1.62
N PRO A 53 -12.20 -2.70 -1.81
CA PRO A 53 -13.24 -1.86 -1.21
C PRO A 53 -13.08 -1.72 0.31
N PHE A 54 -13.56 -0.60 0.87
CA PHE A 54 -13.43 -0.27 2.28
C PHE A 54 -13.90 -1.39 3.20
N ASP A 55 -15.04 -2.01 2.90
CA ASP A 55 -15.63 -3.08 3.70
C ASP A 55 -14.91 -4.44 3.52
N LYS A 56 -14.07 -4.57 2.50
CA LYS A 56 -13.34 -5.79 2.19
C LYS A 56 -11.91 -5.80 2.73
N VAL A 57 -11.40 -4.68 3.21
CA VAL A 57 -10.06 -4.59 3.76
C VAL A 57 -9.92 -5.53 4.96
N LYS A 58 -8.88 -6.35 4.94
CA LYS A 58 -8.45 -7.23 6.04
C LYS A 58 -7.05 -6.87 6.52
N VAL A 59 -6.16 -6.59 5.58
CA VAL A 59 -4.76 -6.28 5.81
C VAL A 59 -4.41 -4.99 5.09
N VAL A 60 -3.63 -4.13 5.72
CA VAL A 60 -3.08 -2.91 5.12
C VAL A 60 -1.57 -3.01 5.11
N ILE A 61 -0.96 -2.87 3.94
CA ILE A 61 0.49 -2.78 3.77
C ILE A 61 0.81 -1.40 3.22
N ILE A 62 1.67 -0.65 3.92
CA ILE A 62 1.98 0.73 3.57
C ILE A 62 3.36 0.81 2.92
N GLY A 63 3.38 1.23 1.65
CA GLY A 63 4.59 1.62 0.93
C GLY A 63 4.79 3.14 0.97
N GLN A 64 5.84 3.62 0.33
CA GLN A 64 6.18 5.05 0.34
C GLN A 64 5.67 5.74 -0.94
N ASP A 65 6.31 5.54 -2.06
CA ASP A 65 5.90 6.09 -3.35
C ASP A 65 6.01 5.01 -4.46
N PRO A 66 5.34 5.22 -5.62
CA PRO A 66 5.37 4.25 -6.69
C PRO A 66 6.78 4.04 -7.24
N TYR A 67 7.03 2.89 -7.84
CA TYR A 67 8.23 2.71 -8.66
C TYR A 67 8.25 3.76 -9.77
N HIS A 68 9.43 4.32 -10.04
CA HIS A 68 9.59 5.43 -10.98
C HIS A 68 10.21 5.04 -12.32
N ASP A 69 10.49 3.75 -12.54
CA ASP A 69 10.97 3.23 -13.81
C ASP A 69 9.82 2.73 -14.69
N ASP A 70 10.08 2.69 -16.00
CA ASP A 70 9.07 2.36 -16.99
C ASP A 70 8.45 0.97 -16.77
N GLY A 71 7.13 0.89 -16.87
CA GLY A 71 6.40 -0.37 -16.87
C GLY A 71 6.24 -1.08 -15.52
N GLN A 72 6.78 -0.54 -14.43
CA GLN A 72 6.74 -1.19 -13.11
C GLN A 72 5.43 -0.93 -12.36
N ALA A 73 5.14 0.33 -12.06
CA ALA A 73 4.03 0.73 -11.19
C ALA A 73 2.66 0.55 -11.84
N HIS A 74 1.72 0.01 -11.08
CA HIS A 74 0.32 -0.09 -11.50
C HIS A 74 -0.68 0.25 -10.37
N GLY A 75 -0.23 1.05 -9.40
CA GLY A 75 -1.08 1.59 -8.33
C GLY A 75 -1.20 0.73 -7.08
N LEU A 76 -0.40 -0.31 -6.93
CA LEU A 76 -0.30 -1.14 -5.73
C LEU A 76 1.12 -1.08 -5.15
N SER A 77 1.24 -0.84 -3.85
CA SER A 77 2.55 -0.80 -3.20
C SER A 77 3.30 -2.13 -3.37
N PHE A 78 4.62 -2.05 -3.60
CA PHE A 78 5.54 -3.17 -3.82
C PHE A 78 5.29 -4.00 -5.08
N SER A 79 4.13 -3.89 -5.70
CA SER A 79 3.71 -4.67 -6.87
C SER A 79 4.30 -4.13 -8.16
N VAL A 80 4.61 -5.04 -9.09
CA VAL A 80 4.97 -4.70 -10.47
C VAL A 80 4.05 -5.40 -11.45
N ASN A 81 3.96 -4.87 -12.68
CA ASN A 81 3.23 -5.52 -13.77
C ASN A 81 3.80 -6.91 -14.08
N ASP A 82 2.96 -7.76 -14.66
CA ASP A 82 3.40 -9.08 -15.15
C ASP A 82 4.57 -8.95 -16.12
N GLY A 83 5.51 -9.89 -16.02
CA GLY A 83 6.69 -9.93 -16.89
C GLY A 83 7.81 -8.96 -16.48
N VAL A 84 7.60 -8.12 -15.48
CA VAL A 84 8.64 -7.22 -14.96
C VAL A 84 9.51 -7.96 -13.95
N PRO A 85 10.83 -7.82 -14.00
CA PRO A 85 11.73 -8.37 -12.97
C PRO A 85 11.38 -7.82 -11.58
N PHE A 86 11.48 -8.67 -10.56
CA PHE A 86 11.15 -8.27 -9.19
C PHE A 86 12.14 -7.22 -8.68
N PRO A 87 11.68 -6.05 -8.25
CA PRO A 87 12.53 -5.12 -7.51
C PRO A 87 13.10 -5.76 -6.24
N PRO A 88 14.25 -5.30 -5.74
CA PRO A 88 14.93 -5.93 -4.60
C PRO A 88 14.08 -6.09 -3.35
N SER A 89 13.25 -5.10 -3.02
CA SER A 89 12.32 -5.20 -1.88
C SER A 89 11.29 -6.32 -2.06
N LEU A 90 10.73 -6.45 -3.26
CA LEU A 90 9.77 -7.51 -3.57
C LEU A 90 10.40 -8.89 -3.54
N GLN A 91 11.66 -9.03 -4.00
CA GLN A 91 12.41 -10.28 -3.87
C GLN A 91 12.52 -10.70 -2.40
N ASN A 92 12.83 -9.77 -1.51
CA ASN A 92 12.95 -10.05 -0.08
C ASN A 92 11.60 -10.36 0.58
N ILE A 93 10.51 -9.72 0.11
CA ILE A 93 9.15 -10.07 0.54
C ILE A 93 8.84 -11.53 0.19
N PHE A 94 9.06 -11.93 -1.04
CA PHE A 94 8.79 -13.32 -1.47
C PHE A 94 9.71 -14.35 -0.78
N LYS A 95 10.98 -14.00 -0.52
CA LYS A 95 11.86 -14.86 0.28
C LYS A 95 11.33 -15.08 1.69
N GLU A 96 10.84 -14.01 2.34
CA GLU A 96 10.27 -14.14 3.67
C GLU A 96 8.96 -14.94 3.67
N ILE A 97 8.10 -14.77 2.69
CA ILE A 97 6.89 -15.58 2.53
C ILE A 97 7.26 -17.08 2.38
N ASN A 98 8.27 -17.38 1.57
CA ASN A 98 8.76 -18.76 1.43
C ASN A 98 9.32 -19.31 2.75
N ASN A 99 10.11 -18.51 3.47
CA ASN A 99 10.66 -18.90 4.77
C ASN A 99 9.57 -19.10 5.84
N ASP A 100 8.57 -18.23 5.86
CA ASP A 100 7.51 -18.22 6.87
C ASP A 100 6.44 -19.30 6.61
N LEU A 101 6.01 -19.44 5.37
CA LEU A 101 4.86 -20.28 5.00
C LEU A 101 5.21 -21.48 4.12
N GLY A 102 6.43 -21.56 3.61
CA GLY A 102 6.80 -22.57 2.62
C GLY A 102 6.20 -22.33 1.23
N THR A 103 5.51 -21.19 1.01
CA THR A 103 4.93 -20.84 -0.29
C THR A 103 6.03 -20.66 -1.32
N PRO A 104 5.95 -21.33 -2.49
CA PRO A 104 6.94 -21.14 -3.56
C PRO A 104 6.99 -19.69 -4.02
N ILE A 105 8.20 -19.23 -4.41
CA ILE A 105 8.36 -17.89 -5.00
C ILE A 105 7.59 -17.86 -6.33
N PRO A 106 6.67 -16.89 -6.53
CA PRO A 106 5.85 -16.85 -7.73
C PRO A 106 6.67 -16.42 -8.95
N THR A 107 6.12 -16.64 -10.13
CA THR A 107 6.71 -16.22 -11.40
C THR A 107 6.36 -14.76 -11.75
N SER A 108 5.31 -14.21 -11.17
CA SER A 108 4.86 -12.83 -11.36
C SER A 108 4.95 -12.02 -10.07
N GLY A 109 5.40 -10.78 -10.19
CA GLY A 109 5.42 -9.79 -9.11
C GLY A 109 4.13 -8.95 -9.02
N ASN A 110 3.10 -9.32 -9.78
CA ASN A 110 1.81 -8.63 -9.72
C ASN A 110 1.01 -9.11 -8.50
N LEU A 111 0.79 -8.20 -7.55
CA LEU A 111 0.12 -8.48 -6.28
C LEU A 111 -1.40 -8.21 -6.32
N THR A 112 -1.99 -8.05 -7.49
CA THR A 112 -3.44 -7.90 -7.64
C THR A 112 -4.19 -9.04 -6.94
N ARG A 113 -3.66 -10.26 -6.97
CA ARG A 113 -4.25 -11.40 -6.26
C ARG A 113 -4.35 -11.21 -4.74
N TRP A 114 -3.44 -10.45 -4.12
CA TRP A 114 -3.54 -10.09 -2.71
C TRP A 114 -4.63 -9.04 -2.49
N ALA A 115 -4.65 -8.00 -3.34
CA ALA A 115 -5.64 -6.93 -3.25
C ALA A 115 -7.07 -7.47 -3.33
N GLU A 116 -7.33 -8.40 -4.23
CA GLU A 116 -8.63 -9.05 -4.42
C GLU A 116 -9.07 -9.90 -3.21
N GLN A 117 -8.14 -10.27 -2.35
CA GLN A 117 -8.42 -11.00 -1.11
C GLN A 117 -8.63 -10.09 0.12
N GLY A 118 -8.51 -8.79 -0.04
CA GLY A 118 -8.67 -7.83 1.04
C GLY A 118 -7.37 -7.21 1.57
N VAL A 119 -6.29 -7.27 0.80
CA VAL A 119 -5.04 -6.57 1.13
C VAL A 119 -5.03 -5.20 0.47
N LEU A 120 -5.10 -4.14 1.26
CA LEU A 120 -4.94 -2.77 0.78
C LEU A 120 -3.44 -2.47 0.65
N LEU A 121 -2.93 -2.51 -0.58
CA LEU A 121 -1.54 -2.22 -0.91
C LEU A 121 -1.40 -0.73 -1.21
N LEU A 122 -1.23 0.07 -0.16
CA LEU A 122 -1.31 1.52 -0.21
C LEU A 122 0.07 2.17 -0.15
N ASN A 123 0.43 2.95 -1.16
CA ASN A 123 1.54 3.89 -1.05
C ASN A 123 1.08 5.18 -0.34
N ALA A 124 1.95 5.79 0.45
CA ALA A 124 1.65 7.07 1.09
C ALA A 124 1.54 8.20 0.06
N THR A 125 2.35 8.16 -1.00
CA THR A 125 2.31 9.05 -2.16
C THR A 125 1.87 8.23 -3.37
N LEU A 126 0.80 8.64 -4.06
CA LEU A 126 0.17 7.81 -5.09
C LEU A 126 0.68 8.05 -6.51
N THR A 127 1.49 9.07 -6.71
CA THR A 127 2.07 9.40 -8.03
C THR A 127 3.55 9.74 -7.89
N VAL A 128 4.27 9.62 -9.01
CA VAL A 128 5.70 9.96 -9.10
C VAL A 128 6.03 10.38 -10.52
N ARG A 129 6.97 11.32 -10.70
CA ARG A 129 7.54 11.65 -12.00
C ARG A 129 8.53 10.56 -12.41
N ALA A 130 8.52 10.19 -13.69
CA ALA A 130 9.42 9.18 -14.25
C ALA A 130 10.88 9.48 -13.88
N HIS A 131 11.58 8.45 -13.41
CA HIS A 131 13.00 8.47 -13.04
C HIS A 131 13.38 9.46 -11.92
N GLN A 132 12.39 9.97 -11.19
CA GLN A 132 12.59 10.95 -10.10
C GLN A 132 11.89 10.48 -8.82
N ALA A 133 12.55 9.61 -8.07
CA ALA A 133 12.06 9.14 -6.78
C ALA A 133 11.67 10.32 -5.87
N ALA A 134 10.59 10.17 -5.13
CA ALA A 134 10.08 11.14 -4.17
C ALA A 134 9.64 12.50 -4.78
N SER A 135 9.56 12.61 -6.09
CA SER A 135 9.26 13.88 -6.78
C SER A 135 7.88 14.47 -6.45
N HIS A 136 6.91 13.64 -6.05
CA HIS A 136 5.56 14.10 -5.70
C HIS A 136 5.28 14.07 -4.19
N GLN A 137 6.30 13.87 -3.36
CA GLN A 137 6.15 13.98 -1.91
C GLN A 137 5.84 15.42 -1.48
N ARG A 138 5.15 15.57 -0.35
CA ARG A 138 4.77 16.87 0.24
C ARG A 138 3.86 17.73 -0.64
N GLN A 139 3.12 17.10 -1.55
CA GLN A 139 2.12 17.78 -2.39
C GLN A 139 0.67 17.57 -1.93
N GLY A 140 0.48 16.73 -0.91
CA GLY A 140 -0.84 16.47 -0.32
C GLY A 140 -1.27 15.00 -0.31
N TRP A 141 -0.60 14.10 -1.05
CA TRP A 141 -0.93 12.69 -1.05
C TRP A 141 -0.86 12.07 0.34
N GLU A 142 0.14 12.42 1.13
CA GLU A 142 0.35 11.89 2.47
C GLU A 142 -0.82 12.25 3.40
N THR A 143 -1.35 13.45 3.29
CA THR A 143 -2.55 13.88 4.02
C THR A 143 -3.76 13.05 3.62
N PHE A 144 -3.93 12.80 2.33
CA PHE A 144 -5.05 12.00 1.80
C PHE A 144 -4.97 10.53 2.24
N THR A 145 -3.80 9.92 2.11
CA THR A 145 -3.62 8.51 2.51
C THR A 145 -3.65 8.32 4.01
N ASP A 146 -3.19 9.29 4.79
CA ASP A 146 -3.37 9.30 6.25
C ASP A 146 -4.86 9.38 6.62
N ALA A 147 -5.66 10.16 5.89
CA ALA A 147 -7.10 10.20 6.08
C ALA A 147 -7.75 8.83 5.80
N ALA A 148 -7.31 8.12 4.75
CA ALA A 148 -7.80 6.77 4.45
C ALA A 148 -7.49 5.79 5.60
N ILE A 149 -6.28 5.83 6.15
CA ILE A 149 -5.88 5.02 7.30
C ILE A 149 -6.76 5.37 8.52
N ALA A 150 -6.98 6.65 8.79
CA ALA A 150 -7.81 7.11 9.89
C ALA A 150 -9.27 6.66 9.75
N LYS A 151 -9.83 6.66 8.54
CA LYS A 151 -11.19 6.14 8.28
C LYS A 151 -11.28 4.63 8.54
N LEU A 152 -10.28 3.85 8.14
CA LEU A 152 -10.21 2.43 8.47
C LEU A 152 -10.11 2.22 9.98
N ASN A 153 -9.25 2.97 10.66
CA ASN A 153 -9.10 2.87 12.10
C ASN A 153 -10.40 3.16 12.86
N ALA A 154 -11.14 4.18 12.43
CA ALA A 154 -12.39 4.58 13.08
C ALA A 154 -13.57 3.68 12.72
N GLY A 155 -13.69 3.29 11.45
CA GLY A 155 -14.89 2.63 10.90
C GLY A 155 -14.81 1.11 10.85
N ARG A 156 -13.67 0.51 11.11
CA ARG A 156 -13.45 -0.93 11.04
C ARG A 156 -12.87 -1.46 12.35
N GLU A 157 -12.92 -2.78 12.52
CA GLU A 157 -12.29 -3.50 13.64
C GLU A 157 -11.60 -4.78 13.12
N GLY A 158 -10.57 -5.22 13.82
CA GLY A 158 -9.92 -6.48 13.51
C GLY A 158 -9.10 -6.48 12.23
N LEU A 159 -8.56 -5.33 11.83
CA LEU A 159 -7.64 -5.23 10.69
C LEU A 159 -6.21 -5.56 11.13
N VAL A 160 -5.39 -5.97 10.16
CA VAL A 160 -3.95 -6.13 10.34
C VAL A 160 -3.24 -5.01 9.57
N PHE A 161 -2.46 -4.19 10.29
CA PHE A 161 -1.60 -3.18 9.67
C PHE A 161 -0.16 -3.68 9.69
N ILE A 162 0.43 -3.81 8.51
CA ILE A 162 1.82 -4.26 8.34
C ILE A 162 2.66 -3.05 7.96
N LEU A 163 3.57 -2.67 8.85
CA LEU A 163 4.35 -1.44 8.76
C LEU A 163 5.84 -1.76 8.68
N TRP A 164 6.42 -1.61 7.50
CA TRP A 164 7.82 -1.92 7.20
C TRP A 164 8.65 -0.67 7.01
N GLY A 165 9.65 -0.50 7.87
CA GLY A 165 10.57 0.63 7.86
C GLY A 165 10.09 1.82 8.68
N GLY A 166 10.99 2.76 8.94
CA GLY A 166 10.72 3.89 9.83
C GLY A 166 9.54 4.76 9.40
N TYR A 167 9.44 5.02 8.11
CA TYR A 167 8.35 5.83 7.58
C TYR A 167 6.98 5.17 7.79
N ALA A 168 6.82 3.90 7.39
CA ALA A 168 5.56 3.19 7.58
C ALA A 168 5.24 3.01 9.06
N ARG A 169 6.23 2.70 9.90
CA ARG A 169 6.06 2.56 11.36
C ARG A 169 5.54 3.84 12.03
N SER A 170 5.85 5.02 11.49
CA SER A 170 5.31 6.28 11.99
C SER A 170 3.79 6.36 11.91
N LYS A 171 3.17 5.59 11.00
CA LYS A 171 1.72 5.53 10.84
C LYS A 171 1.01 4.78 11.98
N ALA A 172 1.74 4.05 12.82
CA ALA A 172 1.19 3.42 14.02
C ALA A 172 0.48 4.43 14.94
N ALA A 173 0.90 5.69 14.92
CA ALA A 173 0.25 6.76 15.67
C ALA A 173 -1.22 7.02 15.26
N LEU A 174 -1.61 6.62 14.05
CA LEU A 174 -2.98 6.75 13.54
C LEU A 174 -3.87 5.54 13.88
N ILE A 175 -3.32 4.49 14.48
CA ILE A 175 -3.96 3.18 14.58
C ILE A 175 -4.15 2.82 16.06
N ASP A 176 -5.36 2.45 16.44
CA ASP A 176 -5.67 1.95 17.77
C ASP A 176 -5.31 0.45 17.89
N ALA A 177 -4.24 0.16 18.61
CA ALA A 177 -3.76 -1.20 18.83
C ALA A 177 -4.72 -2.09 19.64
N ARG A 178 -5.72 -1.50 20.31
CA ARG A 178 -6.79 -2.26 21.01
C ARG A 178 -7.82 -2.81 20.03
N LYS A 179 -7.97 -2.17 18.85
CA LYS A 179 -8.94 -2.55 17.81
C LYS A 179 -8.32 -3.39 16.72
N HIS A 180 -7.05 -3.19 16.43
CA HIS A 180 -6.35 -3.74 15.27
C HIS A 180 -5.03 -4.37 15.66
N CYS A 181 -4.55 -5.31 14.84
CA CYS A 181 -3.22 -5.88 14.95
C CYS A 181 -2.22 -5.00 14.19
N ILE A 182 -1.11 -4.65 14.83
CA ILE A 182 -0.02 -3.88 14.21
C ILE A 182 1.23 -4.74 14.20
N LEU A 183 1.75 -5.04 13.01
CA LEU A 183 3.00 -5.78 12.81
C LEU A 183 4.06 -4.85 12.24
N GLN A 184 5.20 -4.76 12.89
CA GLN A 184 6.25 -3.81 12.55
C GLN A 184 7.60 -4.51 12.37
N SER A 185 8.36 -4.09 11.35
CA SER A 185 9.74 -4.52 11.15
C SER A 185 10.55 -3.45 10.42
N VAL A 186 11.82 -3.74 10.15
CA VAL A 186 12.63 -2.96 9.21
C VAL A 186 12.06 -3.09 7.80
N HIS A 187 12.51 -2.22 6.88
CA HIS A 187 12.08 -2.25 5.48
C HIS A 187 12.65 -3.48 4.74
N PRO A 188 11.92 -4.07 3.78
CA PRO A 188 12.40 -5.22 3.01
C PRO A 188 13.53 -4.90 2.02
N SER A 189 13.87 -3.64 1.78
CA SER A 189 14.98 -3.29 0.89
C SER A 189 16.30 -3.89 1.40
N PRO A 190 17.22 -4.31 0.50
CA PRO A 190 18.51 -4.88 0.90
C PRO A 190 19.31 -3.97 1.84
N LEU A 191 19.20 -2.65 1.70
CA LEU A 191 19.86 -1.68 2.57
C LEU A 191 19.45 -1.82 4.06
N SER A 192 18.23 -2.26 4.32
CA SER A 192 17.70 -2.49 5.67
C SER A 192 17.70 -3.97 6.02
N ALA A 193 17.19 -4.82 5.14
CA ALA A 193 17.03 -6.26 5.38
C ALA A 193 18.35 -6.96 5.68
N ASN A 194 19.42 -6.59 4.98
CA ASN A 194 20.76 -7.18 5.17
C ASN A 194 21.43 -6.78 6.51
N ARG A 195 20.87 -5.80 7.19
CA ARG A 195 21.32 -5.41 8.54
C ARG A 195 20.61 -6.19 9.66
N GLY A 196 19.68 -7.06 9.29
CA GLY A 196 18.88 -7.87 10.21
C GLY A 196 17.52 -7.25 10.54
N GLY A 197 16.61 -8.10 11.04
CA GLY A 197 15.27 -7.71 11.47
C GLY A 197 14.18 -7.83 10.39
N TRP A 198 14.54 -8.19 9.16
CA TRP A 198 13.55 -8.50 8.12
C TRP A 198 13.27 -10.00 8.06
N PHE A 199 14.28 -10.80 7.73
CA PHE A 199 14.10 -12.25 7.61
C PHE A 199 13.78 -12.85 8.97
N GLY A 200 12.76 -13.70 9.02
CA GLY A 200 12.24 -14.27 10.26
C GLY A 200 11.24 -13.36 10.99
N ASN A 201 10.68 -12.32 10.35
CA ASN A 201 9.64 -11.48 10.95
C ASN A 201 8.30 -12.21 11.09
N HIS A 202 8.03 -13.24 10.26
CA HIS A 202 6.80 -14.05 10.28
C HIS A 202 5.50 -13.24 10.17
N HIS A 203 5.52 -12.09 9.53
CA HIS A 203 4.36 -11.23 9.43
C HIS A 203 3.20 -11.88 8.67
N PHE A 204 3.48 -12.73 7.70
CA PHE A 204 2.47 -13.37 6.86
C PHE A 204 1.69 -14.44 7.63
N SER A 205 2.37 -15.29 8.37
CA SER A 205 1.73 -16.27 9.27
C SER A 205 1.03 -15.59 10.44
N GLN A 206 1.63 -14.54 11.02
CA GLN A 206 1.01 -13.78 12.12
C GLN A 206 -0.26 -13.07 11.67
N ALA A 207 -0.27 -12.45 10.48
CA ALA A 207 -1.46 -11.85 9.90
C ALA A 207 -2.57 -12.88 9.72
N ASN A 208 -2.25 -14.04 9.16
CA ASN A 208 -3.21 -15.12 8.94
C ASN A 208 -3.75 -15.71 10.25
N ALA A 209 -2.90 -15.88 11.27
CA ALA A 209 -3.32 -16.34 12.59
C ALA A 209 -4.32 -15.35 13.24
N TYR A 210 -4.02 -14.05 13.14
CA TYR A 210 -4.92 -13.03 13.65
C TYR A 210 -6.26 -13.02 12.93
N LEU A 211 -6.26 -13.06 11.58
CA LEU A 211 -7.49 -13.12 10.78
C LEU A 211 -8.33 -14.35 11.15
N SER A 212 -7.71 -15.52 11.24
CA SER A 212 -8.38 -16.76 11.62
C SER A 212 -8.99 -16.68 13.03
N SER A 213 -8.29 -16.06 13.98
CA SER A 213 -8.79 -15.84 15.34
C SER A 213 -10.05 -14.97 15.38
N ARG A 214 -10.26 -14.17 14.34
CA ARG A 214 -11.43 -13.29 14.16
C ARG A 214 -12.50 -13.91 13.26
N GLY A 215 -12.36 -15.16 12.87
CA GLY A 215 -13.29 -15.85 11.97
C GLY A 215 -13.22 -15.40 10.52
N LEU A 216 -12.13 -14.72 10.13
CA LEU A 216 -11.91 -14.26 8.76
C LEU A 216 -11.02 -15.25 8.00
N THR A 217 -11.26 -15.34 6.68
CA THR A 217 -10.45 -16.17 5.79
C THR A 217 -9.02 -15.63 5.74
N PRO A 218 -7.99 -16.47 5.95
CA PRO A 218 -6.60 -16.10 5.77
C PRO A 218 -6.30 -15.63 4.34
N ILE A 219 -5.20 -14.88 4.19
CA ILE A 219 -4.70 -14.48 2.89
C ILE A 219 -3.85 -15.62 2.31
N ASN A 220 -4.08 -15.93 1.05
CA ASN A 220 -3.18 -16.76 0.25
C ASN A 220 -2.08 -15.86 -0.33
N TRP A 221 -1.00 -15.80 0.38
CA TRP A 221 0.14 -14.93 0.06
C TRP A 221 0.93 -15.38 -1.18
#